data_1a61248c3710b91bc2c7401a10a182ca
#
_entry.id   1a61248c3710b91bc2c7401a10a182ca
#
_cell.length_a   1.000
_cell.length_b   1.000
_cell.length_c   1.000
_cell.angle_alpha   90.00
_cell.angle_beta   90.00
_cell.angle_gamma   90.00
#
_symmetry.space_group_name_H-M   'P 1'
#
loop_
_entity.id
_entity.type
_entity.pdbx_description
1 polymer ?
#
loop_
_entity_poly.entity_id
_entity_poly.type
_entity_poly.pdbx_seq_one_letter_code
_entity_poly.pdbx_strand_id
1 'polypeptide(L)'
;MGREARTHVRIDDRILLKYRKISPEEFQKKIALYKSGKESPWIDPLRGPGEVKKLNYHLKRLWEKNRDLAEILEILTLKLDRILLTLKQEILQDFQEVAVNISGAGLRFALEPLPDMGEIFEFDIGLLPEYYFFRAYGEVVRVEDKEAAFKFVWLTEEDLDRLVQHIFKKQLLQIQASKRAVED
;
A
#
# COMPACT_ATOMS: atom_id res chain seq x y z
N MET A 1 13.19 -17.60 -24.69
CA MET A 1 12.72 -17.23 -23.34
C MET A 1 11.98 -15.92 -23.46
N GLY A 2 10.64 -15.99 -23.44
CA GLY A 2 9.75 -14.84 -23.66
C GLY A 2 9.84 -13.90 -22.45
N ARG A 3 10.08 -12.62 -22.72
CA ARG A 3 9.80 -11.55 -21.77
C ARG A 3 8.26 -11.48 -21.62
N GLU A 4 7.72 -11.98 -20.51
CA GLU A 4 6.34 -11.66 -20.16
C GLU A 4 6.18 -10.14 -20.21
N ALA A 5 5.25 -9.69 -21.01
CA ALA A 5 4.94 -8.27 -21.13
C ALA A 5 4.54 -7.77 -19.74
N ARG A 6 5.28 -6.77 -19.20
CA ARG A 6 4.99 -6.17 -17.90
C ARG A 6 3.64 -5.47 -17.99
N THR A 7 2.61 -6.09 -17.42
CA THR A 7 1.22 -5.62 -17.47
C THR A 7 0.90 -4.53 -16.44
N HIS A 8 1.80 -4.25 -15.47
CA HIS A 8 1.55 -3.30 -14.39
C HIS A 8 2.61 -2.20 -14.37
N VAL A 9 2.14 -0.96 -14.28
CA VAL A 9 2.99 0.22 -14.07
C VAL A 9 3.71 0.09 -12.73
N ARG A 10 5.00 0.46 -12.71
CA ARG A 10 5.85 0.48 -11.51
C ARG A 10 6.35 1.88 -11.27
N ILE A 11 6.47 2.24 -10.01
CA ILE A 11 7.06 3.49 -9.57
C ILE A 11 8.09 3.23 -8.46
N ASP A 12 9.08 4.12 -8.38
CA ASP A 12 9.90 4.25 -7.19
C ASP A 12 9.19 5.18 -6.22
N ASP A 13 9.01 4.75 -4.99
CA ASP A 13 8.27 5.48 -3.96
C ASP A 13 8.86 5.24 -2.57
N ARG A 14 8.45 6.04 -1.60
CA ARG A 14 8.71 5.84 -0.16
C ARG A 14 7.40 5.54 0.53
N ILE A 15 7.36 4.41 1.21
CA ILE A 15 6.17 3.93 1.93
C ILE A 15 6.51 3.61 3.38
N LEU A 16 5.51 3.59 4.23
CA LEU A 16 5.61 2.98 5.55
C LEU A 16 5.45 1.47 5.40
N LEU A 17 6.40 0.70 5.92
CA LEU A 17 6.42 -0.74 5.75
C LEU A 17 6.73 -1.43 7.08
N LYS A 18 5.90 -2.39 7.44
CA LYS A 18 6.16 -3.40 8.44
C LYS A 18 6.00 -4.76 7.78
N TYR A 19 6.92 -5.68 8.01
CA TYR A 19 6.87 -6.99 7.37
C TYR A 19 7.40 -8.08 8.28
N ARG A 20 6.95 -9.29 8.03
CA ARG A 20 7.48 -10.49 8.65
C ARG A 20 7.33 -11.70 7.74
N LYS A 21 8.25 -12.62 7.86
CA LYS A 21 8.15 -13.94 7.24
C LYS A 21 7.05 -14.75 7.94
N ILE A 22 6.27 -15.50 7.17
CA ILE A 22 5.25 -16.41 7.68
C ILE A 22 5.38 -17.81 7.03
N SER A 23 4.87 -18.83 7.71
CA SER A 23 4.84 -20.15 7.12
C SER A 23 3.69 -20.29 6.09
N PRO A 24 3.82 -21.20 5.11
CA PRO A 24 2.72 -21.47 4.18
C PRO A 24 1.42 -21.87 4.90
N GLU A 25 1.51 -22.62 5.99
CA GLU A 25 0.36 -23.04 6.80
C GLU A 25 -0.33 -21.84 7.48
N GLU A 26 0.46 -20.94 8.06
CA GLU A 26 -0.05 -19.70 8.65
C GLU A 26 -0.74 -18.84 7.59
N PHE A 27 -0.13 -18.69 6.42
CA PHE A 27 -0.72 -17.97 5.29
C PHE A 27 -2.09 -18.56 4.91
N GLN A 28 -2.16 -19.87 4.65
CA GLN A 28 -3.41 -20.54 4.26
C GLN A 28 -4.50 -20.37 5.33
N LYS A 29 -4.15 -20.51 6.60
CA LYS A 29 -5.08 -20.31 7.71
C LYS A 29 -5.65 -18.88 7.75
N LYS A 30 -4.79 -17.86 7.61
CA LYS A 30 -5.22 -16.45 7.59
C LYS A 30 -6.15 -16.15 6.42
N ILE A 31 -5.79 -16.60 5.21
CA ILE A 31 -6.63 -16.39 4.03
C ILE A 31 -7.99 -17.07 4.19
N ALA A 32 -8.05 -18.26 4.76
CA ALA A 32 -9.31 -18.95 5.05
C ALA A 32 -10.18 -18.17 6.04
N LEU A 33 -9.59 -17.57 7.09
CA LEU A 33 -10.29 -16.75 8.07
C LEU A 33 -10.84 -15.47 7.42
N TYR A 34 -10.06 -14.79 6.57
CA TYR A 34 -10.51 -13.60 5.85
C TYR A 34 -11.64 -13.91 4.87
N LYS A 35 -11.53 -14.97 4.08
CA LYS A 35 -12.58 -15.41 3.15
C LYS A 35 -13.87 -15.80 3.85
N SER A 36 -13.78 -16.34 5.06
CA SER A 36 -14.97 -16.72 5.87
C SER A 36 -15.57 -15.55 6.66
N GLY A 37 -14.95 -14.37 6.63
CA GLY A 37 -15.38 -13.20 7.40
C GLY A 37 -15.17 -13.33 8.92
N LYS A 38 -14.44 -14.35 9.38
CA LYS A 38 -14.13 -14.55 10.81
C LYS A 38 -13.06 -13.59 11.31
N GLU A 39 -12.16 -13.17 10.43
CA GLU A 39 -11.17 -12.13 10.69
C GLU A 39 -11.21 -11.07 9.60
N SER A 40 -10.74 -9.87 9.91
CA SER A 40 -10.56 -8.78 8.94
C SER A 40 -9.07 -8.59 8.67
N PRO A 41 -8.65 -8.43 7.42
CA PRO A 41 -7.27 -8.04 7.09
C PRO A 41 -6.98 -6.57 7.43
N TRP A 42 -7.92 -5.89 8.06
CA TRP A 42 -7.85 -4.48 8.41
C TRP A 42 -6.69 -4.19 9.36
N ILE A 43 -5.87 -3.21 9.02
CA ILE A 43 -4.68 -2.84 9.79
C ILE A 43 -4.53 -1.34 10.00
N ASP A 44 -5.48 -0.50 9.51
CA ASP A 44 -5.34 0.94 9.64
C ASP A 44 -5.22 1.35 11.12
N PRO A 45 -4.06 1.83 11.57
CA PRO A 45 -3.82 2.15 12.97
C PRO A 45 -4.54 3.42 13.42
N LEU A 46 -5.10 4.18 12.49
CA LEU A 46 -5.69 5.51 12.74
C LEU A 46 -7.21 5.46 12.80
N ARG A 47 -7.83 4.52 12.09
CA ARG A 47 -9.28 4.44 11.89
C ARG A 47 -9.80 3.04 12.14
N GLY A 48 -10.98 2.93 12.73
CA GLY A 48 -11.68 1.67 12.83
C GLY A 48 -12.27 1.21 11.48
N PRO A 49 -12.40 -0.10 11.25
CA PRO A 49 -12.88 -0.65 9.97
C PRO A 49 -14.27 -0.14 9.55
N GLY A 50 -15.15 0.14 10.52
CA GLY A 50 -16.49 0.68 10.26
C GLY A 50 -16.50 2.17 9.90
N GLU A 51 -15.53 2.94 10.39
CA GLU A 51 -15.44 4.39 10.16
C GLU A 51 -14.99 4.70 8.74
N VAL A 52 -13.99 3.97 8.25
CA VAL A 52 -13.47 4.15 6.89
C VAL A 52 -14.52 3.79 5.85
N LYS A 53 -15.24 2.68 6.02
CA LYS A 53 -16.30 2.29 5.08
C LYS A 53 -17.40 3.36 5.01
N LYS A 54 -17.82 3.91 6.14
CA LYS A 54 -18.82 4.99 6.18
C LYS A 54 -18.30 6.27 5.52
N LEU A 55 -17.07 6.68 5.86
CA LEU A 55 -16.45 7.88 5.31
C LEU A 55 -16.31 7.78 3.79
N ASN A 56 -15.74 6.67 3.28
CA ASN A 56 -15.58 6.45 1.86
C ASN A 56 -16.92 6.42 1.11
N TYR A 57 -17.96 5.80 1.69
CA TYR A 57 -19.29 5.80 1.10
C TYR A 57 -19.87 7.22 0.98
N HIS A 58 -19.75 8.03 2.03
CA HIS A 58 -20.27 9.40 2.00
C HIS A 58 -19.46 10.33 1.09
N LEU A 59 -18.13 10.21 1.07
CA LEU A 59 -17.26 10.96 0.17
C LEU A 59 -17.58 10.62 -1.29
N LYS A 60 -17.74 9.34 -1.65
CA LYS A 60 -18.10 8.95 -3.01
C LYS A 60 -19.43 9.58 -3.46
N ARG A 61 -20.46 9.55 -2.63
CA ARG A 61 -21.75 10.21 -2.93
C ARG A 61 -21.63 11.74 -3.04
N LEU A 62 -20.73 12.33 -2.26
CA LEU A 62 -20.50 13.76 -2.28
C LEU A 62 -19.76 14.19 -3.56
N TRP A 63 -18.80 13.38 -4.04
CA TRP A 63 -18.12 13.59 -5.32
C TRP A 63 -19.09 13.70 -6.51
N GLU A 64 -20.19 12.93 -6.47
CA GLU A 64 -21.23 12.96 -7.50
C GLU A 64 -22.09 14.24 -7.43
N LYS A 65 -22.24 14.84 -6.24
CA LYS A 65 -23.14 15.98 -5.99
C LYS A 65 -22.43 17.33 -5.92
N ASN A 66 -21.26 17.37 -5.30
CA ASN A 66 -20.50 18.59 -5.09
C ASN A 66 -19.01 18.25 -4.97
N ARG A 67 -18.32 18.32 -6.10
CA ARG A 67 -16.91 17.96 -6.23
C ARG A 67 -16.00 18.80 -5.34
N ASP A 68 -16.23 20.12 -5.29
CA ASP A 68 -15.37 21.04 -4.55
C ASP A 68 -15.45 20.77 -3.04
N LEU A 69 -16.68 20.53 -2.54
CA LEU A 69 -16.87 20.17 -1.13
C LEU A 69 -16.24 18.80 -0.79
N ALA A 70 -16.37 17.83 -1.69
CA ALA A 70 -15.76 16.53 -1.51
C ALA A 70 -14.22 16.62 -1.43
N GLU A 71 -13.60 17.42 -2.29
CA GLU A 71 -12.16 17.68 -2.31
C GLU A 71 -11.69 18.37 -1.02
N ILE A 72 -12.42 19.39 -0.56
CA ILE A 72 -12.10 20.07 0.70
C ILE A 72 -12.17 19.12 1.88
N LEU A 73 -13.19 18.26 1.96
CA LEU A 73 -13.34 17.29 3.03
C LEU A 73 -12.25 16.19 2.97
N GLU A 74 -11.85 15.76 1.78
CA GLU A 74 -10.74 14.83 1.60
C GLU A 74 -9.43 15.44 2.13
N ILE A 75 -9.15 16.70 1.78
CA ILE A 75 -7.97 17.43 2.26
C ILE A 75 -8.00 17.60 3.78
N LEU A 76 -9.15 17.92 4.36
CA LEU A 76 -9.30 18.03 5.82
C LEU A 76 -9.08 16.70 6.53
N THR A 77 -9.62 15.62 5.97
CA THR A 77 -9.42 14.27 6.51
C THR A 77 -7.93 13.89 6.51
N LEU A 78 -7.21 14.16 5.41
CA LEU A 78 -5.78 13.94 5.32
C LEU A 78 -4.98 14.75 6.35
N LYS A 79 -5.38 16.01 6.61
CA LYS A 79 -4.73 16.83 7.64
C LYS A 79 -4.98 16.29 9.05
N LEU A 80 -6.20 15.84 9.34
CA LEU A 80 -6.53 15.21 10.62
C LEU A 80 -5.76 13.93 10.84
N ASP A 81 -5.62 13.11 9.82
CA ASP A 81 -4.83 11.87 9.90
C ASP A 81 -3.36 12.15 10.21
N ARG A 82 -2.78 13.20 9.62
CA ARG A 82 -1.40 13.62 9.95
C ARG A 82 -1.26 14.05 11.41
N ILE A 83 -2.23 14.78 11.94
CA ILE A 83 -2.24 15.17 13.35
C ILE A 83 -2.36 13.93 14.25
N LEU A 84 -3.26 13.00 13.92
CA LEU A 84 -3.42 11.75 14.64
C LEU A 84 -2.14 10.89 14.61
N LEU A 85 -1.43 10.86 13.48
CA LEU A 85 -0.13 10.20 13.36
C LEU A 85 0.91 10.80 14.30
N THR A 86 0.97 12.13 14.37
CA THR A 86 1.90 12.82 15.29
C THR A 86 1.60 12.48 16.75
N LEU A 87 0.33 12.33 17.11
CA LEU A 87 -0.12 11.97 18.44
C LEU A 87 0.05 10.47 18.76
N LYS A 88 0.07 9.62 17.72
CA LYS A 88 0.16 8.15 17.85
C LYS A 88 1.53 7.60 17.43
N GLN A 89 2.61 8.33 17.69
CA GLN A 89 3.98 7.88 17.39
C GLN A 89 4.28 6.45 17.92
N GLU A 90 3.66 6.06 19.04
CA GLU A 90 3.79 4.70 19.58
C GLU A 90 3.22 3.62 18.66
N ILE A 91 2.19 3.91 17.87
CA ILE A 91 1.54 2.93 16.98
C ILE A 91 2.36 2.69 15.72
N LEU A 92 3.09 3.70 15.28
CA LEU A 92 3.89 3.64 14.05
C LEU A 92 5.36 3.29 14.29
N GLN A 93 5.77 3.11 15.55
CA GLN A 93 7.16 2.74 15.87
C GLN A 93 7.59 1.41 15.22
N ASP A 94 6.64 0.53 14.91
CA ASP A 94 6.88 -0.73 14.21
C ASP A 94 6.99 -0.58 12.68
N PHE A 95 6.59 0.58 12.13
CA PHE A 95 6.69 0.86 10.70
C PHE A 95 8.00 1.60 10.41
N GLN A 96 8.63 1.22 9.33
CA GLN A 96 9.81 1.90 8.80
C GLN A 96 9.46 2.58 7.49
N GLU A 97 9.98 3.77 7.26
CA GLU A 97 9.89 4.41 5.95
C GLU A 97 10.95 3.81 5.02
N VAL A 98 10.51 3.10 3.99
CA VAL A 98 11.36 2.32 3.10
C VAL A 98 11.20 2.81 1.66
N ALA A 99 12.34 2.95 0.96
CA ALA A 99 12.35 3.17 -0.48
C ALA A 99 12.04 1.84 -1.18
N VAL A 100 11.04 1.83 -2.04
CA VAL A 100 10.56 0.64 -2.74
C VAL A 100 10.35 0.91 -4.22
N ASN A 101 10.42 -0.14 -5.03
CA ASN A 101 9.84 -0.15 -6.37
C ASN A 101 8.55 -0.96 -6.33
N ILE A 102 7.40 -0.31 -6.49
CA ILE A 102 6.07 -0.89 -6.24
C ILE A 102 5.17 -0.83 -7.47
N SER A 103 4.31 -1.83 -7.61
CA SER A 103 3.25 -1.93 -8.62
C SER A 103 2.03 -2.65 -8.03
N GLY A 104 0.91 -2.69 -8.76
CA GLY A 104 -0.24 -3.52 -8.39
C GLY A 104 0.03 -5.03 -8.29
N ALA A 105 1.16 -5.51 -8.84
CA ALA A 105 1.53 -6.93 -8.82
C ALA A 105 2.54 -7.31 -7.74
N GLY A 106 3.18 -6.32 -7.08
CA GLY A 106 4.21 -6.61 -6.09
C GLY A 106 5.14 -5.44 -5.80
N LEU A 107 6.12 -5.67 -4.95
CA LEU A 107 7.11 -4.68 -4.53
C LEU A 107 8.52 -5.27 -4.50
N ARG A 108 9.51 -4.38 -4.58
CA ARG A 108 10.93 -4.71 -4.44
C ARG A 108 11.58 -3.67 -3.54
N PHE A 109 12.41 -4.13 -2.60
CA PHE A 109 13.16 -3.26 -1.70
C PHE A 109 14.39 -3.98 -1.14
N ALA A 110 15.30 -3.20 -0.55
CA ALA A 110 16.48 -3.71 0.15
C ALA A 110 16.11 -4.23 1.55
N LEU A 111 16.56 -5.44 1.89
CA LEU A 111 16.39 -5.99 3.23
C LEU A 111 17.54 -6.93 3.62
N GLU A 112 17.80 -7.03 4.91
CA GLU A 112 18.80 -7.95 5.50
C GLU A 112 18.18 -8.65 6.72
N PRO A 113 18.37 -9.97 6.86
CA PRO A 113 18.99 -10.88 5.90
C PRO A 113 18.15 -11.07 4.65
N LEU A 114 18.80 -11.43 3.53
CA LEU A 114 18.08 -11.76 2.30
C LEU A 114 17.23 -13.03 2.47
N PRO A 115 15.99 -13.04 1.98
CA PRO A 115 15.12 -14.19 2.06
C PRO A 115 15.46 -15.24 0.99
N ASP A 116 14.99 -16.47 1.18
CA ASP A 116 15.04 -17.51 0.17
C ASP A 116 13.88 -17.36 -0.84
N MET A 117 14.10 -17.87 -2.05
CA MET A 117 13.07 -17.91 -3.10
C MET A 117 11.86 -18.74 -2.64
N GLY A 118 10.64 -18.23 -2.93
CA GLY A 118 9.40 -18.90 -2.58
C GLY A 118 8.91 -18.67 -1.15
N GLU A 119 9.68 -17.98 -0.31
CA GLU A 119 9.23 -17.60 1.03
C GLU A 119 8.08 -16.61 0.98
N ILE A 120 7.15 -16.74 1.93
CA ILE A 120 5.96 -15.87 2.02
C ILE A 120 6.16 -14.86 3.14
N PHE A 121 5.82 -13.60 2.82
CA PHE A 121 5.86 -12.49 3.76
C PHE A 121 4.49 -11.85 3.90
N GLU A 122 4.16 -11.47 5.12
CA GLU A 122 3.06 -10.58 5.46
C GLU A 122 3.60 -9.16 5.48
N PHE A 123 2.95 -8.27 4.75
CA PHE A 123 3.29 -6.85 4.66
C PHE A 123 2.13 -6.01 5.19
N ASP A 124 2.42 -5.12 6.13
CA ASP A 124 1.55 -4.01 6.48
C ASP A 124 2.14 -2.77 5.80
N ILE A 125 1.40 -2.19 4.87
CA ILE A 125 1.84 -1.12 3.97
C ILE A 125 1.04 0.15 4.25
N GLY A 126 1.75 1.27 4.45
CA GLY A 126 1.16 2.61 4.53
C GLY A 126 1.62 3.46 3.34
N LEU A 127 0.70 3.85 2.47
CA LEU A 127 0.98 4.71 1.32
C LEU A 127 1.09 6.18 1.76
N LEU A 128 2.14 6.88 1.29
CA LEU A 128 2.39 8.28 1.58
C LEU A 128 2.13 9.17 0.36
N PRO A 129 1.54 10.33 0.50
CA PRO A 129 1.16 11.04 1.73
C PRO A 129 -0.25 10.74 2.25
N GLU A 130 -0.99 9.83 1.62
CA GLU A 130 -2.39 9.56 1.94
C GLU A 130 -2.59 8.90 3.31
N TYR A 131 -1.56 8.26 3.86
CA TYR A 131 -1.63 7.43 5.07
C TYR A 131 -2.73 6.38 4.97
N TYR A 132 -2.81 5.75 3.80
CA TYR A 132 -3.68 4.60 3.57
C TYR A 132 -2.94 3.32 3.93
N PHE A 133 -3.46 2.58 4.90
CA PHE A 133 -2.85 1.35 5.40
C PHE A 133 -3.62 0.13 4.93
N PHE A 134 -2.89 -0.88 4.47
CA PHE A 134 -3.46 -2.15 4.06
C PHE A 134 -2.49 -3.30 4.26
N ARG A 135 -3.04 -4.52 4.28
CA ARG A 135 -2.27 -5.76 4.39
C ARG A 135 -2.18 -6.47 3.06
N ALA A 136 -0.99 -6.88 2.70
CA ALA A 136 -0.71 -7.72 1.55
C ALA A 136 0.15 -8.92 1.94
N TYR A 137 0.06 -9.98 1.16
CA TYR A 137 0.97 -11.13 1.26
C TYR A 137 1.73 -11.25 -0.03
N GLY A 138 3.04 -11.46 0.05
CA GLY A 138 3.92 -11.57 -1.10
C GLY A 138 4.83 -12.76 -1.00
N GLU A 139 5.07 -13.40 -2.13
CA GLU A 139 6.03 -14.49 -2.31
C GLU A 139 7.31 -13.93 -2.93
N VAL A 140 8.48 -14.35 -2.42
CA VAL A 140 9.78 -14.00 -2.97
C VAL A 140 9.95 -14.63 -4.34
N VAL A 141 10.04 -13.79 -5.38
CA VAL A 141 10.19 -14.24 -6.78
C VAL A 141 11.56 -13.93 -7.37
N ARG A 142 12.37 -13.11 -6.70
CA ARG A 142 13.72 -12.78 -7.11
C ARG A 142 14.50 -12.18 -5.95
N VAL A 143 15.77 -12.56 -5.86
CA VAL A 143 16.74 -11.99 -4.93
C VAL A 143 17.97 -11.60 -5.74
N GLU A 144 18.39 -10.35 -5.68
CA GLU A 144 19.54 -9.81 -6.39
C GLU A 144 20.28 -8.80 -5.49
N ASP A 145 21.60 -8.93 -5.39
CA ASP A 145 22.45 -8.08 -4.57
C ASP A 145 21.96 -7.96 -3.12
N LYS A 146 21.33 -6.85 -2.77
CA LYS A 146 20.78 -6.53 -1.45
C LYS A 146 19.26 -6.35 -1.47
N GLU A 147 18.60 -6.66 -2.57
CA GLU A 147 17.16 -6.47 -2.76
C GLU A 147 16.44 -7.78 -2.99
N ALA A 148 15.22 -7.87 -2.50
CA ALA A 148 14.30 -8.93 -2.83
C ALA A 148 13.05 -8.36 -3.51
N ALA A 149 12.56 -9.08 -4.53
CA ALA A 149 11.32 -8.77 -5.21
C ALA A 149 10.24 -9.78 -4.80
N PHE A 150 9.10 -9.25 -4.42
CA PHE A 150 7.94 -9.98 -3.95
C PHE A 150 6.79 -9.80 -4.93
N LYS A 151 6.16 -10.91 -5.31
CA LYS A 151 4.90 -10.91 -6.05
C LYS A 151 3.76 -10.99 -5.04
N PHE A 152 2.78 -10.08 -5.12
CA PHE A 152 1.60 -10.19 -4.30
C PHE A 152 0.82 -11.46 -4.64
N VAL A 153 0.62 -12.30 -3.63
CA VAL A 153 -0.17 -13.53 -3.71
C VAL A 153 -1.54 -13.35 -3.09
N TRP A 154 -1.71 -12.30 -2.28
CA TRP A 154 -3.01 -11.92 -1.76
C TRP A 154 -3.01 -10.48 -1.23
N LEU A 155 -4.04 -9.74 -1.58
CA LEU A 155 -4.55 -8.49 -0.97
C LEU A 155 -6.02 -8.35 -1.37
N THR A 156 -6.77 -7.46 -0.74
CA THR A 156 -8.18 -7.24 -1.09
C THR A 156 -8.29 -6.47 -2.41
N GLU A 157 -9.44 -6.59 -3.11
CA GLU A 157 -9.69 -5.82 -4.32
C GLU A 157 -9.72 -4.31 -4.04
N GLU A 158 -10.30 -3.89 -2.90
CA GLU A 158 -10.31 -2.49 -2.48
C GLU A 158 -8.90 -1.94 -2.28
N ASP A 159 -8.01 -2.71 -1.63
CA ASP A 159 -6.63 -2.31 -1.40
C ASP A 159 -5.83 -2.25 -2.71
N LEU A 160 -6.08 -3.19 -3.63
CA LEU A 160 -5.48 -3.17 -4.95
C LEU A 160 -5.88 -1.91 -5.74
N ASP A 161 -7.16 -1.57 -5.74
CA ASP A 161 -7.67 -0.37 -6.40
C ASP A 161 -7.04 0.91 -5.82
N ARG A 162 -6.92 0.99 -4.50
CA ARG A 162 -6.25 2.11 -3.81
C ARG A 162 -4.78 2.21 -4.16
N LEU A 163 -4.07 1.09 -4.17
CA LEU A 163 -2.66 1.04 -4.57
C LEU A 163 -2.48 1.49 -6.01
N VAL A 164 -3.31 1.03 -6.94
CA VAL A 164 -3.26 1.43 -8.36
C VAL A 164 -3.54 2.92 -8.52
N GLN A 165 -4.53 3.47 -7.82
CA GLN A 165 -4.82 4.93 -7.83
C GLN A 165 -3.63 5.73 -7.30
N HIS A 166 -2.99 5.30 -6.22
CA HIS A 166 -1.79 5.93 -5.67
C HIS A 166 -0.64 5.94 -6.70
N ILE A 167 -0.37 4.80 -7.34
CA ILE A 167 0.67 4.67 -8.38
C ILE A 167 0.42 5.65 -9.53
N PHE A 168 -0.81 5.75 -10.03
CA PHE A 168 -1.16 6.69 -11.09
C PHE A 168 -0.98 8.15 -10.67
N LYS A 169 -1.41 8.53 -9.47
CA LYS A 169 -1.19 9.89 -8.93
C LYS A 169 0.29 10.24 -8.88
N LYS A 170 1.12 9.35 -8.33
CA LYS A 170 2.58 9.55 -8.22
C LYS A 170 3.23 9.65 -9.61
N GLN A 171 2.84 8.81 -10.54
CA GLN A 171 3.35 8.85 -11.91
C GLN A 171 3.02 10.17 -12.61
N LEU A 172 1.80 10.68 -12.47
CA LEU A 172 1.42 11.97 -13.03
C LEU A 172 2.26 13.12 -12.45
N LEU A 173 2.50 13.12 -11.14
CA LEU A 173 3.36 14.10 -10.48
C LEU A 173 4.80 14.04 -10.98
N GLN A 174 5.36 12.84 -11.17
CA GLN A 174 6.71 12.65 -11.71
C GLN A 174 6.82 13.18 -13.15
N ILE A 175 5.82 12.91 -14.00
CA ILE A 175 5.77 13.42 -15.39
C ILE A 175 5.69 14.95 -15.40
N GLN A 176 4.87 15.55 -14.54
CA GLN A 176 4.73 17.00 -14.46
C GLN A 176 6.03 17.67 -13.96
N ALA A 177 6.69 17.08 -12.97
CA ALA A 177 7.97 17.56 -12.47
C ALA A 177 9.07 17.51 -13.54
N SER A 178 9.12 16.41 -14.31
CA SER A 178 10.08 16.25 -15.41
C SER A 178 9.86 17.26 -16.53
N LYS A 179 8.62 17.60 -16.85
CA LYS A 179 8.32 18.62 -17.88
C LYS A 179 8.75 20.02 -17.45
N ARG A 180 8.53 20.40 -16.18
CA ARG A 180 8.98 21.70 -15.66
C ARG A 180 10.50 21.84 -15.63
N ALA A 181 11.22 20.77 -15.32
CA ALA A 181 12.68 20.77 -15.31
C ALA A 181 13.34 20.84 -16.71
N VAL A 182 12.58 20.69 -17.78
CA VAL A 182 13.07 20.81 -19.18
C VAL A 182 12.74 22.21 -19.76
N GLU A 183 11.83 22.97 -19.14
CA GLU A 183 11.42 24.31 -19.55
C GLU A 183 12.23 25.43 -18.86
N ASP A 184 13.00 25.10 -17.80
CA ASP A 184 13.98 25.97 -17.14
C ASP A 184 15.42 25.72 -17.67
#